data_1bba6e0d66893aafe7aa2931b4e658c5
#
_entry.id   1bba6e0d66893aafe7aa2931b4e658c5
#
_cell.length_a   1.000
_cell.length_b   1.000
_cell.length_c   1.000
_cell.angle_alpha   90.00
_cell.angle_beta   90.00
_cell.angle_gamma   90.00
#
_symmetry.space_group_name_H-M   'P 1'
#
loop_
_entity.id
_entity.type
_entity.pdbx_description
1 polymer ?
#
loop_
_entity_poly.entity_id
_entity_poly.type
_entity_poly.pdbx_seq_one_letter_code
_entity_poly.pdbx_strand_id
1 'polypeptide(L)'
;HDKSMLFLDDGIQPIHESVSTIEICDTGYRVIRGNTLSHEDLQRFARLKILFICTGNTCRSPMAEVLFRKHVAQRLHCSINDIRKSGVEVQSAGISAWGGSPASDKAIHAMQQIGIDLHGHTSQTLTEKLLQEAEIVWTMTAAHRSAILAQFPNFTDRVHMLLPRNQD
;
A
#
# COMPACT_ATOMS: atom_id res chain seq x y z
N HIS A 1 16.65 -22.69 18.96
CA HIS A 1 15.99 -21.49 18.43
C HIS A 1 17.07 -20.51 18.04
N ASP A 2 17.32 -20.42 16.73
CA ASP A 2 18.26 -19.48 16.16
C ASP A 2 17.61 -18.08 16.23
N LYS A 3 18.09 -17.24 17.14
CA LYS A 3 17.67 -15.85 17.21
C LYS A 3 18.50 -15.08 16.18
N SER A 4 17.99 -14.96 14.96
CA SER A 4 18.59 -14.06 14.00
C SER A 4 18.35 -12.62 14.47
N MET A 5 19.42 -11.88 14.70
CA MET A 5 19.38 -10.46 15.06
C MET A 5 19.63 -9.67 13.79
N LEU A 6 18.66 -8.84 13.39
CA LEU A 6 18.79 -7.92 12.26
C LEU A 6 19.37 -6.60 12.77
N PHE A 7 20.52 -6.20 12.24
CA PHE A 7 21.09 -4.88 12.44
C PHE A 7 20.73 -4.00 11.24
N LEU A 8 20.10 -2.87 11.52
CA LEU A 8 19.90 -1.80 10.56
C LEU A 8 20.89 -0.69 10.90
N ASP A 9 21.84 -0.45 10.01
CA ASP A 9 22.87 0.57 10.15
C ASP A 9 22.65 1.65 9.07
N ASP A 10 22.38 2.87 9.51
CA ASP A 10 22.16 4.04 8.64
C ASP A 10 23.44 4.91 8.50
N GLY A 11 24.61 4.33 8.79
CA GLY A 11 25.89 4.99 8.67
C GLY A 11 26.28 5.86 9.88
N ILE A 12 27.22 6.81 9.68
CA ILE A 12 27.75 7.65 10.76
C ILE A 12 26.73 8.73 11.12
N GLN A 13 26.08 8.57 12.26
CA GLN A 13 25.16 9.55 12.84
C GLN A 13 25.96 10.62 13.66
N PRO A 14 25.48 11.87 13.75
CA PRO A 14 26.08 12.87 14.64
C PRO A 14 26.08 12.40 16.11
N ILE A 15 27.18 12.59 16.80
CA ILE A 15 27.56 11.99 18.11
C ILE A 15 26.59 12.30 19.27
N HIS A 16 25.48 13.01 19.08
CA HIS A 16 24.61 13.51 20.15
C HIS A 16 23.21 12.90 20.19
N GLU A 17 22.86 11.93 19.34
CA GLU A 17 21.54 11.33 19.37
C GLU A 17 21.56 9.97 20.08
N SER A 18 20.64 9.81 21.04
CA SER A 18 20.47 8.55 21.76
C SER A 18 19.90 7.49 20.83
N VAL A 19 20.59 6.37 20.69
CA VAL A 19 20.15 5.21 19.89
C VAL A 19 18.88 4.61 20.50
N SER A 20 17.87 4.38 19.68
CA SER A 20 16.69 3.60 20.07
C SER A 20 16.92 2.11 19.80
N THR A 21 16.63 1.25 20.77
CA THR A 21 16.67 -0.21 20.60
C THR A 21 15.25 -0.72 20.51
N ILE A 22 14.96 -1.44 19.42
CA ILE A 22 13.64 -2.00 19.13
C ILE A 22 13.76 -3.51 19.09
N GLU A 23 12.90 -4.20 19.84
CA GLU A 23 12.73 -5.65 19.75
C GLU A 23 11.58 -5.96 18.80
N ILE A 24 11.83 -6.78 17.80
CA ILE A 24 10.81 -7.28 16.87
C ILE A 24 10.37 -8.65 17.32
N CYS A 25 9.06 -8.84 17.52
CA CYS A 25 8.44 -10.09 17.93
C CYS A 25 7.43 -10.53 16.87
N ASP A 26 6.98 -11.78 16.92
CA ASP A 26 5.96 -12.33 16.01
C ASP A 26 4.63 -11.54 16.02
N THR A 27 4.35 -10.84 17.12
CA THR A 27 3.12 -10.04 17.33
C THR A 27 3.31 -8.55 17.10
N GLY A 28 4.51 -8.08 16.70
CA GLY A 28 4.81 -6.66 16.50
C GLY A 28 6.20 -6.25 16.98
N TYR A 29 6.31 -5.05 17.53
CA TYR A 29 7.56 -4.51 18.04
C TYR A 29 7.40 -3.89 19.42
N ARG A 30 8.52 -3.80 20.18
CA ARG A 30 8.60 -3.12 21.47
C ARG A 30 9.85 -2.26 21.51
N VAL A 31 9.72 -0.99 21.92
CA VAL A 31 10.88 -0.13 22.21
C VAL A 31 11.46 -0.54 23.56
N ILE A 32 12.71 -1.02 23.55
CA ILE A 32 13.41 -1.46 24.78
C ILE A 32 14.14 -0.27 25.41
N ARG A 33 14.77 0.58 24.60
CA ARG A 33 15.59 1.70 25.06
C ARG A 33 15.59 2.83 24.05
N GLY A 34 15.69 4.08 24.54
CA GLY A 34 15.79 5.28 23.72
C GLY A 34 14.44 5.97 23.53
N ASN A 35 14.50 7.26 23.22
CA ASN A 35 13.34 8.12 22.97
C ASN A 35 13.44 8.90 21.67
N THR A 36 14.42 8.59 20.83
CA THR A 36 14.66 9.25 19.53
C THR A 36 13.53 8.96 18.55
N LEU A 37 13.00 7.71 18.58
CA LEU A 37 11.82 7.32 17.81
C LEU A 37 10.62 7.20 18.75
N SER A 38 9.59 7.99 18.48
CA SER A 38 8.32 7.84 19.15
C SER A 38 7.59 6.56 18.68
N HIS A 39 6.64 6.08 19.48
CA HIS A 39 5.76 4.99 19.05
C HIS A 39 5.00 5.34 17.74
N GLU A 40 4.66 6.60 17.56
CA GLU A 40 3.99 7.13 16.39
C GLU A 40 4.90 7.10 15.14
N ASP A 41 6.19 7.44 15.28
CA ASP A 41 7.19 7.31 14.21
C ASP A 41 7.35 5.86 13.80
N LEU A 42 7.48 4.95 14.75
CA LEU A 42 7.59 3.52 14.48
C LEU A 42 6.34 2.96 13.81
N GLN A 43 5.14 3.36 14.23
CA GLN A 43 3.91 2.98 13.54
C GLN A 43 3.86 3.51 12.11
N ARG A 44 4.39 4.71 11.86
CA ARG A 44 4.46 5.29 10.52
C ARG A 44 5.45 4.54 9.63
N PHE A 45 6.62 4.16 10.15
CA PHE A 45 7.62 3.36 9.42
C PHE A 45 7.18 1.90 9.20
N ALA A 46 6.40 1.34 10.13
CA ALA A 46 5.87 -0.03 10.02
C ALA A 46 4.63 -0.13 9.10
N ARG A 47 4.15 0.96 8.48
CA ARG A 47 3.01 0.93 7.56
C ARG A 47 3.47 0.57 6.16
N LEU A 48 2.84 -0.44 5.58
CA LEU A 48 2.95 -0.79 4.17
C LEU A 48 1.77 -0.18 3.41
N LYS A 49 2.02 0.90 2.65
CA LYS A 49 1.00 1.51 1.79
C LYS A 49 1.12 0.97 0.37
N ILE A 50 0.05 0.40 -0.14
CA ILE A 50 -0.05 -0.17 -1.48
C ILE A 50 -1.09 0.62 -2.26
N LEU A 51 -0.73 1.00 -3.49
CA LEU A 51 -1.59 1.78 -4.37
C LEU A 51 -1.83 1.03 -5.70
N PHE A 52 -3.10 0.79 -6.04
CA PHE A 52 -3.50 0.20 -7.31
C PHE A 52 -3.96 1.26 -8.30
N ILE A 53 -3.43 1.26 -9.53
CA ILE A 53 -3.69 2.30 -10.52
C ILE A 53 -4.29 1.72 -11.82
N CYS A 54 -5.39 2.33 -12.26
CA CYS A 54 -5.94 2.15 -13.60
C CYS A 54 -6.26 3.51 -14.26
N THR A 55 -7.09 3.56 -15.30
CA THR A 55 -7.46 4.80 -15.98
C THR A 55 -8.41 5.64 -15.13
N GLY A 56 -9.64 5.17 -14.90
CA GLY A 56 -10.73 5.95 -14.31
C GLY A 56 -11.02 5.66 -12.84
N ASN A 57 -10.34 4.70 -12.23
CA ASN A 57 -10.57 4.26 -10.84
C ASN A 57 -12.02 3.87 -10.52
N THR A 58 -12.74 3.32 -11.51
CA THR A 58 -14.13 2.88 -11.34
C THR A 58 -14.32 1.37 -11.56
N CYS A 59 -13.30 0.66 -12.06
CA CYS A 59 -13.43 -0.76 -12.40
C CYS A 59 -12.24 -1.57 -11.89
N ARG A 60 -11.13 -1.63 -12.65
CA ARG A 60 -9.98 -2.52 -12.39
C ARG A 60 -9.29 -2.27 -11.05
N SER A 61 -8.85 -1.05 -10.79
CA SER A 61 -8.10 -0.76 -9.57
C SER A 61 -8.94 -0.85 -8.29
N PRO A 62 -10.25 -0.48 -8.24
CA PRO A 62 -11.08 -0.73 -7.07
C PRO A 62 -11.27 -2.22 -6.77
N MET A 63 -11.50 -3.03 -7.82
CA MET A 63 -11.60 -4.48 -7.66
C MET A 63 -10.30 -5.08 -7.09
N ALA A 64 -9.14 -4.66 -7.63
CA ALA A 64 -7.84 -5.11 -7.14
C ALA A 64 -7.62 -4.70 -5.68
N GLU A 65 -7.96 -3.47 -5.30
CA GLU A 65 -7.88 -2.97 -3.93
C GLU A 65 -8.65 -3.87 -2.96
N VAL A 66 -9.94 -4.10 -3.20
CA VAL A 66 -10.78 -4.87 -2.26
C VAL A 66 -10.41 -6.35 -2.22
N LEU A 67 -10.00 -6.94 -3.36
CA LEU A 67 -9.49 -8.31 -3.42
C LEU A 67 -8.22 -8.46 -2.60
N PHE A 68 -7.29 -7.53 -2.76
CA PHE A 68 -6.05 -7.53 -2.00
C PHE A 68 -6.31 -7.35 -0.49
N ARG A 69 -7.17 -6.40 -0.11
CA ARG A 69 -7.60 -6.21 1.28
C ARG A 69 -8.20 -7.49 1.88
N LYS A 70 -9.07 -8.17 1.14
CA LYS A 70 -9.66 -9.44 1.57
C LYS A 70 -8.59 -10.52 1.78
N HIS A 71 -7.65 -10.63 0.83
CA HIS A 71 -6.56 -11.60 0.93
C HIS A 71 -5.62 -11.32 2.12
N VAL A 72 -5.25 -10.07 2.32
CA VAL A 72 -4.44 -9.65 3.49
C VAL A 72 -5.17 -9.95 4.80
N ALA A 73 -6.46 -9.61 4.90
CA ALA A 73 -7.27 -9.89 6.07
C ALA A 73 -7.31 -11.38 6.41
N GLN A 74 -7.44 -12.24 5.41
CA GLN A 74 -7.39 -13.70 5.57
C GLN A 74 -6.02 -14.16 6.10
N ARG A 75 -4.92 -13.63 5.54
CA ARG A 75 -3.55 -13.98 5.96
C ARG A 75 -3.21 -13.51 7.36
N LEU A 76 -3.73 -12.36 7.75
CA LEU A 76 -3.53 -11.76 9.08
C LEU A 76 -4.57 -12.24 10.11
N HIS A 77 -5.51 -13.10 9.72
CA HIS A 77 -6.61 -13.58 10.57
C HIS A 77 -7.38 -12.43 11.24
N CYS A 78 -7.64 -11.35 10.50
CA CYS A 78 -8.37 -10.18 10.99
C CYS A 78 -9.54 -9.80 10.07
N SER A 79 -10.37 -8.84 10.50
CA SER A 79 -11.40 -8.25 9.66
C SER A 79 -10.77 -7.40 8.54
N ILE A 80 -11.42 -7.33 7.38
CA ILE A 80 -11.01 -6.46 6.26
C ILE A 80 -10.92 -4.97 6.67
N ASN A 81 -11.70 -4.57 7.68
CA ASN A 81 -11.68 -3.21 8.20
C ASN A 81 -10.52 -2.97 9.19
N ASP A 82 -9.93 -4.04 9.71
CA ASP A 82 -8.85 -3.98 10.71
C ASP A 82 -7.44 -4.11 10.12
N ILE A 83 -7.29 -4.37 8.81
CA ILE A 83 -5.97 -4.51 8.17
C ILE A 83 -5.08 -3.29 8.40
N ARG A 84 -5.68 -2.09 8.48
CA ARG A 84 -4.96 -0.85 8.76
C ARG A 84 -4.33 -0.84 10.16
N LYS A 85 -4.96 -1.49 11.14
CA LYS A 85 -4.40 -1.66 12.49
C LYS A 85 -3.16 -2.55 12.49
N SER A 86 -3.08 -3.46 11.51
CA SER A 86 -1.91 -4.34 11.29
C SER A 86 -0.83 -3.68 10.43
N GLY A 87 -0.90 -2.36 10.20
CA GLY A 87 0.10 -1.62 9.45
C GLY A 87 -0.05 -1.69 7.92
N VAL A 88 -1.10 -2.33 7.39
CA VAL A 88 -1.30 -2.42 5.93
C VAL A 88 -2.41 -1.45 5.49
N GLU A 89 -2.05 -0.51 4.62
CA GLU A 89 -2.99 0.42 4.00
C GLU A 89 -3.03 0.18 2.49
N VAL A 90 -4.23 -0.02 1.95
CA VAL A 90 -4.43 -0.30 0.53
C VAL A 90 -5.38 0.72 -0.03
N GLN A 91 -5.01 1.33 -1.15
CA GLN A 91 -5.78 2.34 -1.85
C GLN A 91 -5.75 2.10 -3.35
N SER A 92 -6.68 2.72 -4.07
CA SER A 92 -6.63 2.76 -5.53
C SER A 92 -6.87 4.18 -6.06
N ALA A 93 -6.32 4.48 -7.24
CA ALA A 93 -6.52 5.76 -7.93
C ALA A 93 -6.53 5.57 -9.45
N GLY A 94 -6.86 6.62 -10.17
CA GLY A 94 -6.86 6.62 -11.64
C GLY A 94 -5.99 7.72 -12.23
N ILE A 95 -5.26 7.42 -13.30
CA ILE A 95 -4.43 8.42 -13.99
C ILE A 95 -5.28 9.53 -14.66
N SER A 96 -6.54 9.22 -14.99
CA SER A 96 -7.50 10.13 -15.60
C SER A 96 -8.87 10.02 -14.92
N ALA A 97 -8.89 9.75 -13.61
CA ALA A 97 -10.12 9.67 -12.84
C ALA A 97 -10.69 11.06 -12.60
N TRP A 98 -12.03 11.17 -12.67
CA TRP A 98 -12.78 12.26 -12.07
C TRP A 98 -13.09 11.83 -10.63
N GLY A 99 -12.69 12.61 -9.65
CA GLY A 99 -12.96 12.28 -8.24
C GLY A 99 -14.47 12.22 -7.96
N GLY A 100 -14.85 11.31 -7.04
CA GLY A 100 -16.23 11.21 -6.57
C GLY A 100 -17.16 10.28 -7.36
N SER A 101 -16.70 9.62 -8.43
CA SER A 101 -17.53 8.65 -9.16
C SER A 101 -17.60 7.31 -8.43
N PRO A 102 -18.78 6.63 -8.40
CA PRO A 102 -18.90 5.28 -7.85
C PRO A 102 -18.17 4.25 -8.73
N ALA A 103 -18.01 3.04 -8.21
CA ALA A 103 -17.58 1.91 -9.02
C ALA A 103 -18.60 1.64 -10.14
N SER A 104 -18.14 1.11 -11.27
CA SER A 104 -19.03 0.74 -12.37
C SER A 104 -19.94 -0.43 -11.98
N ASP A 105 -21.17 -0.47 -12.51
CA ASP A 105 -22.13 -1.55 -12.24
C ASP A 105 -21.55 -2.93 -12.54
N LYS A 106 -20.75 -3.06 -13.60
CA LYS A 106 -20.07 -4.31 -13.95
C LYS A 106 -19.05 -4.74 -12.90
N ALA A 107 -18.32 -3.79 -12.33
CA ALA A 107 -17.36 -4.07 -11.25
C ALA A 107 -18.08 -4.46 -9.97
N ILE A 108 -19.14 -3.74 -9.60
CA ILE A 108 -20.00 -4.06 -8.46
C ILE A 108 -20.56 -5.47 -8.60
N HIS A 109 -21.19 -5.78 -9.73
CA HIS A 109 -21.78 -7.09 -9.98
C HIS A 109 -20.74 -8.22 -9.91
N ALA A 110 -19.59 -8.05 -10.55
CA ALA A 110 -18.51 -9.04 -10.51
C ALA A 110 -18.01 -9.31 -9.09
N MET A 111 -17.88 -8.25 -8.27
CA MET A 111 -17.41 -8.40 -6.89
C MET A 111 -18.48 -9.01 -5.98
N GLN A 112 -19.76 -8.72 -6.20
CA GLN A 112 -20.88 -9.35 -5.49
C GLN A 112 -20.92 -10.86 -5.69
N GLN A 113 -20.60 -11.37 -6.89
CA GLN A 113 -20.56 -12.81 -7.16
C GLN A 113 -19.57 -13.58 -6.27
N ILE A 114 -18.57 -12.90 -5.74
CA ILE A 114 -17.55 -13.47 -4.81
C ILE A 114 -17.72 -12.97 -3.38
N GLY A 115 -18.88 -12.38 -3.07
CA GLY A 115 -19.22 -11.94 -1.71
C GLY A 115 -18.46 -10.70 -1.26
N ILE A 116 -18.12 -9.78 -2.17
CA ILE A 116 -17.46 -8.51 -1.86
C ILE A 116 -18.38 -7.36 -2.27
N ASP A 117 -18.62 -6.43 -1.34
CA ASP A 117 -19.35 -5.19 -1.63
C ASP A 117 -18.39 -4.09 -2.09
N LEU A 118 -18.68 -3.50 -3.26
CA LEU A 118 -17.96 -2.38 -3.85
C LEU A 118 -18.78 -1.07 -3.92
N HIS A 119 -20.01 -1.05 -3.39
CA HIS A 119 -20.88 0.13 -3.45
C HIS A 119 -20.31 1.35 -2.73
N GLY A 120 -19.53 1.13 -1.67
CA GLY A 120 -18.89 2.22 -0.93
C GLY A 120 -17.66 2.85 -1.60
N HIS A 121 -17.28 2.36 -2.81
CA HIS A 121 -16.14 2.92 -3.51
C HIS A 121 -16.41 4.31 -4.08
N THR A 122 -15.40 5.18 -3.98
CA THR A 122 -15.42 6.52 -4.58
C THR A 122 -14.10 6.73 -5.30
N SER A 123 -14.16 7.01 -6.60
CA SER A 123 -12.96 7.21 -7.42
C SER A 123 -12.16 8.43 -6.98
N GLN A 124 -10.84 8.34 -7.08
CA GLN A 124 -9.93 9.44 -6.86
C GLN A 124 -8.87 9.54 -7.96
N THR A 125 -8.46 10.77 -8.24
CA THR A 125 -7.38 11.06 -9.21
C THR A 125 -6.03 10.72 -8.58
N LEU A 126 -5.13 10.16 -9.38
CA LEU A 126 -3.73 9.99 -8.98
C LEU A 126 -3.08 11.36 -8.73
N THR A 127 -2.42 11.49 -7.60
CA THR A 127 -1.63 12.67 -7.23
C THR A 127 -0.21 12.27 -6.88
N GLU A 128 0.73 13.19 -6.99
CA GLU A 128 2.11 12.97 -6.55
C GLU A 128 2.17 12.59 -5.06
N LYS A 129 1.32 13.18 -4.23
CA LYS A 129 1.22 12.85 -2.81
C LYS A 129 0.89 11.37 -2.58
N LEU A 130 -0.05 10.80 -3.33
CA LEU A 130 -0.38 9.37 -3.24
C LEU A 130 0.81 8.49 -3.63
N LEU A 131 1.60 8.89 -4.63
CA LEU A 131 2.82 8.19 -5.03
C LEU A 131 3.91 8.29 -3.96
N GLN A 132 4.09 9.47 -3.36
CA GLN A 132 5.07 9.69 -2.28
C GLN A 132 4.76 8.85 -1.04
N GLU A 133 3.47 8.70 -0.71
CA GLU A 133 3.02 7.94 0.45
C GLU A 133 3.02 6.43 0.24
N ALA A 134 3.02 5.94 -1.01
CA ALA A 134 2.97 4.51 -1.32
C ALA A 134 4.37 3.90 -1.40
N GLU A 135 4.61 2.79 -0.70
CA GLU A 135 5.82 1.98 -0.84
C GLU A 135 5.79 1.15 -2.11
N ILE A 136 4.60 0.69 -2.52
CA ILE A 136 4.41 -0.12 -3.72
C ILE A 136 3.22 0.42 -4.51
N VAL A 137 3.42 0.62 -5.81
CA VAL A 137 2.38 1.05 -6.75
C VAL A 137 2.21 -0.02 -7.83
N TRP A 138 1.02 -0.61 -7.89
CA TRP A 138 0.66 -1.60 -8.89
C TRP A 138 -0.21 -0.99 -9.98
N THR A 139 0.25 -1.06 -11.23
CA THR A 139 -0.51 -0.61 -12.40
C THR A 139 -1.16 -1.78 -13.12
N MET A 140 -2.37 -1.56 -13.64
CA MET A 140 -3.14 -2.61 -14.32
C MET A 140 -2.57 -2.96 -15.70
N THR A 141 -1.81 -2.05 -16.34
CA THR A 141 -1.21 -2.27 -17.66
C THR A 141 0.12 -1.55 -17.79
N ALA A 142 0.93 -1.94 -18.80
CA ALA A 142 2.17 -1.25 -19.15
C ALA A 142 1.93 0.22 -19.53
N ALA A 143 0.81 0.52 -20.21
CA ALA A 143 0.44 1.89 -20.57
C ALA A 143 0.23 2.78 -19.33
N HIS A 144 -0.42 2.26 -18.29
CA HIS A 144 -0.55 3.01 -17.01
C HIS A 144 0.81 3.29 -16.38
N ARG A 145 1.69 2.27 -16.34
CA ARG A 145 3.04 2.44 -15.83
C ARG A 145 3.81 3.52 -16.58
N SER A 146 3.81 3.43 -17.92
CA SER A 146 4.50 4.40 -18.77
C SER A 146 3.97 5.82 -18.59
N ALA A 147 2.65 5.99 -18.50
CA ALA A 147 2.02 7.30 -18.26
C ALA A 147 2.44 7.92 -16.92
N ILE A 148 2.50 7.10 -15.85
CA ILE A 148 2.95 7.56 -14.54
C ILE A 148 4.42 7.98 -14.59
N LEU A 149 5.29 7.14 -15.15
CA LEU A 149 6.73 7.41 -15.17
C LEU A 149 7.12 8.56 -16.11
N ALA A 150 6.32 8.83 -17.14
CA ALA A 150 6.49 10.03 -17.97
C ALA A 150 6.24 11.32 -17.21
N GLN A 151 5.29 11.31 -16.26
CA GLN A 151 4.96 12.47 -15.44
C GLN A 151 5.78 12.54 -14.13
N PHE A 152 6.10 11.37 -13.56
CA PHE A 152 6.75 11.21 -12.26
C PHE A 152 7.92 10.21 -12.34
N PRO A 153 9.04 10.56 -12.99
CA PRO A 153 10.15 9.61 -13.25
C PRO A 153 10.84 9.12 -11.97
N ASN A 154 10.77 9.88 -10.88
CA ASN A 154 11.42 9.56 -9.61
C ASN A 154 10.81 8.35 -8.88
N PHE A 155 9.67 7.83 -9.36
CA PHE A 155 8.99 6.69 -8.73
C PHE A 155 9.23 5.36 -9.46
N THR A 156 10.24 5.28 -10.33
CA THR A 156 10.53 4.09 -11.16
C THR A 156 10.67 2.81 -10.33
N ASP A 157 11.32 2.88 -9.18
CA ASP A 157 11.60 1.73 -8.32
C ASP A 157 10.37 1.24 -7.52
N ARG A 158 9.31 2.06 -7.45
CA ARG A 158 8.08 1.74 -6.70
C ARG A 158 6.90 1.39 -7.60
N VAL A 159 6.96 1.74 -8.90
CA VAL A 159 5.85 1.54 -9.84
C VAL A 159 6.06 0.26 -10.66
N HIS A 160 5.23 -0.73 -10.41
CA HIS A 160 5.29 -2.06 -11.02
C HIS A 160 4.02 -2.37 -11.80
N MET A 161 4.08 -3.34 -12.70
CA MET A 161 2.88 -3.93 -13.32
C MET A 161 2.35 -5.08 -12.47
N LEU A 162 1.03 -5.15 -12.29
CA LEU A 162 0.38 -6.22 -11.54
C LEU A 162 0.52 -7.57 -12.23
N LEU A 163 0.45 -7.59 -13.57
CA LEU A 163 0.66 -8.78 -14.39
C LEU A 163 1.89 -8.60 -15.28
N PRO A 164 2.68 -9.67 -15.52
CA PRO A 164 3.79 -9.60 -16.45
C PRO A 164 3.30 -9.36 -17.89
N ARG A 165 4.16 -8.76 -18.73
CA ARG A 165 3.89 -8.25 -20.08
C ARG A 165 3.18 -9.20 -21.06
N ASN A 166 3.17 -10.50 -20.78
CA ASN A 166 2.65 -11.53 -21.70
C ASN A 166 1.19 -11.93 -21.41
N GLN A 167 0.46 -11.19 -20.58
CA GLN A 167 -0.91 -11.50 -20.17
C GLN A 167 -1.84 -10.27 -20.24
N ASP A 168 -1.48 -9.25 -21.02
CA ASP A 168 -2.34 -8.10 -21.34
C ASP A 168 -3.36 -8.46 -22.43
#